data_80bf497ce0bdb7db7ba400a2f8238448
#
_entry.id   80bf497ce0bdb7db7ba400a2f8238448
#
_cell.length_a   1.000
_cell.length_b   1.000
_cell.length_c   1.000
_cell.angle_alpha   90.00
_cell.angle_beta   90.00
_cell.angle_gamma   90.00
#
_symmetry.space_group_name_H-M   'P 1'
#
loop_
_entity.id
_entity.type
_entity.pdbx_description
1 polymer ?
#
loop_
_entity_poly.entity_id
_entity_poly.type
_entity_poly.pdbx_seq_one_letter_code
_entity_poly.pdbx_strand_id
1 'polypeptide(L)'
;MSEYILTENLYLGITPGGTYYAVQDKADEPGRDFLHRLMQEAETPLFNVGIACELSGYKKKRALEFVHWLQEAGLVLGLEHSERAPHETLERLLPQLLRTMSDEGKAILAESRGLYLGSAGYTHEAAEELAALSANLTAVYARHKELLQGNLGYRQRAWGLVDASGNSEVGFWPLYIGQNRFTLIIGGIPQFNQPGFKRLVWALEMRYGKTEIPV
;
A
#
# COMPACT_ATOMS: atom_id res chain seq x y z
N MET A 1 21.69 27.97 1.86
CA MET A 1 21.19 26.84 2.68
C MET A 1 19.69 27.10 2.86
N SER A 2 18.86 26.30 2.27
CA SER A 2 17.40 26.42 2.46
C SER A 2 17.08 26.08 3.91
N GLU A 3 16.54 27.02 4.65
CA GLU A 3 16.05 26.82 6.00
C GLU A 3 14.64 26.27 5.86
N TYR A 4 14.43 25.00 6.24
CA TYR A 4 13.10 24.38 6.23
C TYR A 4 12.29 24.97 7.37
N ILE A 5 11.17 25.61 7.04
CA ILE A 5 10.23 26.15 8.02
C ILE A 5 9.20 25.06 8.31
N LEU A 6 9.16 24.62 9.56
CA LEU A 6 8.12 23.71 10.02
C LEU A 6 6.81 24.48 10.16
N THR A 7 5.77 24.10 9.43
CA THR A 7 4.42 24.62 9.67
C THR A 7 3.85 23.94 10.90
N GLU A 8 3.59 24.73 11.94
CA GLU A 8 3.05 24.22 13.21
C GLU A 8 1.58 23.80 13.08
N ASN A 9 1.14 22.91 13.97
CA ASN A 9 -0.24 22.43 14.09
C ASN A 9 -0.80 21.64 12.90
N LEU A 10 0.03 21.00 12.10
CA LEU A 10 -0.40 20.05 11.08
C LEU A 10 -0.10 18.61 11.51
N TYR A 11 -1.00 17.72 11.14
CA TYR A 11 -0.80 16.27 11.29
C TYR A 11 -0.13 15.69 10.06
N LEU A 12 0.74 14.71 10.25
CA LEU A 12 1.44 14.06 9.13
C LEU A 12 0.55 12.97 8.53
N GLY A 13 0.03 13.21 7.33
CA GLY A 13 -0.78 12.26 6.60
C GLY A 13 -0.03 11.61 5.43
N ILE A 14 -0.47 10.43 5.04
CA ILE A 14 -0.02 9.75 3.82
C ILE A 14 -1.01 9.99 2.68
N THR A 15 -0.51 10.18 1.47
CA THR A 15 -1.35 10.28 0.25
C THR A 15 -1.69 8.88 -0.30
N PRO A 16 -2.70 8.73 -1.16
CA PRO A 16 -2.91 7.46 -1.89
C PRO A 16 -1.69 7.03 -2.70
N GLY A 17 -0.98 7.98 -3.32
CA GLY A 17 0.28 7.72 -4.04
C GLY A 17 1.38 7.23 -3.10
N GLY A 18 1.53 7.85 -1.93
CA GLY A 18 2.44 7.41 -0.88
C GLY A 18 2.10 6.02 -0.36
N THR A 19 0.82 5.74 -0.19
CA THR A 19 0.32 4.43 0.22
C THR A 19 0.71 3.34 -0.80
N TYR A 20 0.49 3.60 -2.10
CA TYR A 20 0.91 2.66 -3.15
C TYR A 20 2.43 2.49 -3.19
N TYR A 21 3.18 3.59 -3.12
CA TYR A 21 4.65 3.55 -3.07
C TYR A 21 5.15 2.69 -1.89
N ALA A 22 4.52 2.79 -0.72
CA ALA A 22 4.91 1.98 0.44
C ALA A 22 4.77 0.48 0.17
N VAL A 23 3.61 0.04 -0.35
CA VAL A 23 3.26 -1.39 -0.40
C VAL A 23 3.59 -2.10 -1.71
N GLN A 24 4.00 -1.40 -2.78
CA GLN A 24 4.27 -2.02 -4.08
C GLN A 24 5.52 -2.91 -4.09
N ASP A 25 6.40 -2.78 -3.11
CA ASP A 25 7.60 -3.59 -2.91
C ASP A 25 7.90 -3.75 -1.42
N LYS A 26 8.90 -4.59 -1.07
CA LYS A 26 9.37 -4.74 0.30
C LYS A 26 9.91 -3.42 0.87
N ALA A 27 9.85 -3.28 2.19
CA ALA A 27 10.29 -2.10 2.93
C ALA A 27 11.82 -1.95 3.01
N ASP A 28 12.55 -2.27 1.92
CA ASP A 28 14.01 -2.23 1.90
C ASP A 28 14.57 -0.80 1.65
N GLU A 29 13.69 0.16 1.35
CA GLU A 29 14.04 1.55 1.11
C GLU A 29 13.58 2.45 2.26
N PRO A 30 14.40 3.44 2.70
CA PRO A 30 14.04 4.31 3.82
C PRO A 30 12.68 5.01 3.68
N GLY A 31 12.30 5.38 2.44
CA GLY A 31 11.00 6.00 2.17
C GLY A 31 9.83 5.07 2.45
N ARG A 32 9.94 3.80 2.08
CA ARG A 32 8.91 2.79 2.34
C ARG A 32 8.80 2.48 3.82
N ASP A 33 9.95 2.25 4.49
CA ASP A 33 10.00 1.99 5.93
C ASP A 33 9.34 3.12 6.73
N PHE A 34 9.63 4.38 6.38
CA PHE A 34 8.97 5.55 6.99
C PHE A 34 7.45 5.51 6.84
N LEU A 35 6.96 5.24 5.63
CA LEU A 35 5.53 5.23 5.34
C LEU A 35 4.81 4.04 6.00
N HIS A 36 5.46 2.88 6.07
CA HIS A 36 4.95 1.73 6.85
C HIS A 36 4.82 2.08 8.33
N ARG A 37 5.85 2.67 8.94
CA ARG A 37 5.80 3.12 10.35
C ARG A 37 4.69 4.14 10.57
N LEU A 38 4.53 5.10 9.67
CA LEU A 38 3.45 6.09 9.74
C LEU A 38 2.06 5.43 9.72
N MET A 39 1.85 4.40 8.89
CA MET A 39 0.60 3.65 8.83
C MET A 39 0.41 2.62 9.96
N GLN A 40 1.42 2.37 10.78
CA GLN A 40 1.32 1.55 12.00
C GLN A 40 0.87 2.36 13.22
N GLU A 41 0.76 3.68 13.10
CA GLU A 41 0.14 4.54 14.10
C GLU A 41 -1.39 4.42 14.05
N ALA A 42 -2.04 4.44 15.23
CA ALA A 42 -3.50 4.38 15.33
C ALA A 42 -4.20 5.64 14.79
N GLU A 43 -3.48 6.76 14.77
CA GLU A 43 -3.90 8.02 14.19
C GLU A 43 -2.71 8.80 13.64
N THR A 44 -2.98 9.70 12.69
CA THR A 44 -1.91 10.55 12.13
C THR A 44 -1.30 11.42 13.22
N PRO A 45 0.05 11.38 13.42
CA PRO A 45 0.70 12.13 14.49
C PRO A 45 0.73 13.62 14.19
N LEU A 46 0.63 14.45 15.26
CA LEU A 46 0.91 15.89 15.16
C LEU A 46 2.38 16.08 14.78
N PHE A 47 2.62 16.68 13.61
CA PHE A 47 3.96 16.75 13.05
C PHE A 47 4.86 17.69 13.86
N ASN A 48 6.00 17.17 14.25
CA ASN A 48 7.08 17.89 14.89
C ASN A 48 8.43 17.22 14.59
N VAL A 49 9.53 17.86 15.02
CA VAL A 49 10.88 17.34 14.80
C VAL A 49 11.11 15.96 15.44
N GLY A 50 10.48 15.71 16.60
CA GLY A 50 10.56 14.41 17.30
C GLY A 50 10.01 13.29 16.45
N ILE A 51 8.78 13.45 15.94
CA ILE A 51 8.10 12.51 15.03
C ILE A 51 8.92 12.28 13.74
N ALA A 52 9.48 13.36 13.16
CA ALA A 52 10.33 13.21 11.99
C ALA A 52 11.57 12.33 12.27
N CYS A 53 12.21 12.52 13.43
CA CYS A 53 13.36 11.70 13.84
C CYS A 53 12.97 10.26 14.14
N GLU A 54 11.87 10.03 14.83
CA GLU A 54 11.37 8.72 15.23
C GLU A 54 11.01 7.87 14.00
N LEU A 55 10.16 8.40 13.11
CA LEU A 55 9.73 7.68 11.92
C LEU A 55 10.86 7.43 10.91
N SER A 56 11.78 8.39 10.73
CA SER A 56 12.88 8.27 9.76
C SER A 56 14.12 7.55 10.30
N GLY A 57 14.30 7.48 11.62
CA GLY A 57 15.54 7.03 12.24
C GLY A 57 16.73 8.00 12.05
N TYR A 58 16.51 9.19 11.48
CA TYR A 58 17.55 10.18 11.22
C TYR A 58 17.63 11.25 12.33
N LYS A 59 18.77 11.95 12.39
CA LYS A 59 18.94 13.11 13.27
C LYS A 59 18.25 14.36 12.68
N LYS A 60 17.84 15.28 13.57
CA LYS A 60 17.02 16.47 13.35
C LYS A 60 17.06 17.06 11.93
N LYS A 61 18.22 17.52 11.45
CA LYS A 61 18.36 18.18 10.14
C LYS A 61 18.00 17.22 8.99
N ARG A 62 18.62 16.02 9.02
CA ARG A 62 18.40 15.01 7.99
C ARG A 62 16.98 14.46 8.00
N ALA A 63 16.35 14.36 9.18
CA ALA A 63 14.95 13.93 9.31
C ALA A 63 14.00 14.93 8.63
N LEU A 64 14.20 16.24 8.84
CA LEU A 64 13.39 17.27 8.19
C LEU A 64 13.61 17.33 6.68
N GLU A 65 14.86 17.24 6.21
CA GLU A 65 15.19 17.13 4.78
C GLU A 65 14.52 15.92 4.14
N PHE A 66 14.48 14.80 4.85
CA PHE A 66 13.87 13.57 4.37
C PHE A 66 12.33 13.68 4.28
N VAL A 67 11.67 14.24 5.29
CA VAL A 67 10.21 14.47 5.25
C VAL A 67 9.85 15.48 4.17
N HIS A 68 10.65 16.52 4.00
CA HIS A 68 10.45 17.48 2.90
C HIS A 68 10.55 16.78 1.53
N TRP A 69 11.53 15.90 1.33
CA TRP A 69 11.63 15.12 0.11
C TRP A 69 10.39 14.23 -0.12
N LEU A 70 9.88 13.55 0.92
CA LEU A 70 8.64 12.78 0.82
C LEU A 70 7.44 13.66 0.43
N GLN A 71 7.38 14.88 0.94
CA GLN A 71 6.34 15.85 0.64
C GLN A 71 6.44 16.37 -0.81
N GLU A 72 7.62 16.74 -1.28
CA GLU A 72 7.87 17.14 -2.67
C GLU A 72 7.54 16.00 -3.66
N ALA A 73 7.81 14.76 -3.27
CA ALA A 73 7.44 13.57 -4.04
C ALA A 73 5.93 13.26 -4.01
N GLY A 74 5.12 14.03 -3.25
CA GLY A 74 3.68 13.84 -3.12
C GLY A 74 3.29 12.58 -2.34
N LEU A 75 4.19 12.05 -1.50
CA LEU A 75 3.97 10.80 -0.74
C LEU A 75 3.32 11.06 0.62
N VAL A 76 3.59 12.22 1.22
CA VAL A 76 3.00 12.69 2.48
C VAL A 76 2.46 14.10 2.33
N LEU A 77 1.56 14.51 3.24
CA LEU A 77 1.00 15.85 3.29
C LEU A 77 0.70 16.27 4.73
N GLY A 78 0.57 17.60 4.94
CA GLY A 78 0.06 18.15 6.18
C GLY A 78 -1.47 18.14 6.18
N LEU A 79 -2.08 17.70 7.28
CA LEU A 79 -3.52 17.67 7.51
C LEU A 79 -3.88 18.66 8.63
N GLU A 80 -4.99 19.37 8.49
CA GLU A 80 -5.51 20.27 9.54
C GLU A 80 -6.13 19.48 10.71
N HIS A 81 -6.63 18.28 10.44
CA HIS A 81 -7.24 17.39 11.43
C HIS A 81 -6.59 16.02 11.40
N SER A 82 -6.52 15.38 12.58
CA SER A 82 -6.02 14.02 12.65
C SER A 82 -7.00 13.04 11.98
N GLU A 83 -6.45 12.07 11.27
CA GLU A 83 -7.18 10.92 10.74
C GLU A 83 -6.89 9.69 11.60
N ARG A 84 -7.87 8.79 11.71
CA ARG A 84 -7.73 7.56 12.49
C ARG A 84 -7.75 6.32 11.60
N ALA A 85 -6.96 5.33 12.00
CA ALA A 85 -7.03 4.01 11.40
C ALA A 85 -8.45 3.43 11.53
N PRO A 86 -8.92 2.62 10.56
CA PRO A 86 -10.19 1.92 10.69
C PRO A 86 -10.19 1.01 11.94
N HIS A 87 -11.24 1.11 12.76
CA HIS A 87 -11.40 0.30 13.97
C HIS A 87 -12.24 -0.96 13.76
N GLU A 88 -12.96 -1.04 12.64
CA GLU A 88 -13.79 -2.19 12.32
C GLU A 88 -12.94 -3.40 11.94
N THR A 89 -13.51 -4.59 12.09
CA THR A 89 -12.83 -5.82 11.66
C THR A 89 -12.66 -5.86 10.14
N LEU A 90 -11.60 -6.51 9.66
CA LEU A 90 -11.34 -6.61 8.22
C LEU A 90 -12.52 -7.23 7.47
N GLU A 91 -13.20 -8.21 8.05
CA GLU A 91 -14.34 -8.91 7.47
C GLU A 91 -15.51 -7.95 7.15
N ARG A 92 -15.67 -6.89 7.95
CA ARG A 92 -16.69 -5.84 7.71
C ARG A 92 -16.21 -4.76 6.75
N LEU A 93 -14.93 -4.41 6.82
CA LEU A 93 -14.34 -3.35 6.00
C LEU A 93 -14.12 -3.77 4.56
N LEU A 94 -13.60 -4.98 4.33
CA LEU A 94 -13.13 -5.41 3.03
C LEU A 94 -14.19 -5.31 1.93
N PRO A 95 -15.44 -5.77 2.08
CA PRO A 95 -16.41 -5.70 0.99
C PRO A 95 -16.71 -4.28 0.53
N GLN A 96 -16.70 -3.31 1.46
CA GLN A 96 -16.96 -1.90 1.14
C GLN A 96 -15.75 -1.25 0.48
N LEU A 97 -14.56 -1.45 1.04
CA LEU A 97 -13.33 -0.87 0.51
C LEU A 97 -12.98 -1.46 -0.86
N LEU A 98 -13.09 -2.78 -1.01
CA LEU A 98 -12.80 -3.45 -2.28
C LEU A 98 -13.72 -2.98 -3.42
N ARG A 99 -14.99 -2.70 -3.13
CA ARG A 99 -15.92 -2.15 -4.12
C ARG A 99 -15.44 -0.82 -4.71
N THR A 100 -14.68 -0.04 -3.97
CA THR A 100 -14.15 1.25 -4.43
C THR A 100 -12.84 1.15 -5.20
N MET A 101 -12.20 -0.04 -5.27
CA MET A 101 -10.91 -0.22 -5.93
C MET A 101 -11.00 -0.32 -7.46
N SER A 102 -12.19 -0.40 -8.00
CA SER A 102 -12.46 -0.62 -9.42
C SER A 102 -13.60 0.28 -9.88
N ASP A 103 -13.57 0.71 -11.14
CA ASP A 103 -14.67 1.38 -11.82
C ASP A 103 -15.91 0.48 -11.97
N GLU A 104 -15.70 -0.85 -12.05
CA GLU A 104 -16.78 -1.84 -12.09
C GLU A 104 -17.22 -2.33 -10.70
N GLY A 105 -16.59 -1.89 -9.63
CA GLY A 105 -16.87 -2.36 -8.27
C GLY A 105 -16.44 -3.80 -8.00
N LYS A 106 -15.49 -4.34 -8.78
CA LYS A 106 -15.02 -5.72 -8.72
C LYS A 106 -13.58 -5.78 -8.20
N ALA A 107 -13.39 -6.28 -6.98
CA ALA A 107 -12.05 -6.52 -6.45
C ALA A 107 -12.01 -7.66 -5.44
N ILE A 108 -10.84 -8.25 -5.27
CA ILE A 108 -10.54 -9.34 -4.33
C ILE A 108 -9.24 -8.98 -3.63
N LEU A 109 -9.16 -9.22 -2.32
CA LEU A 109 -7.90 -9.25 -1.58
C LEU A 109 -7.55 -10.70 -1.27
N ALA A 110 -6.45 -11.19 -1.82
CA ALA A 110 -5.94 -12.55 -1.61
C ALA A 110 -4.62 -12.53 -0.84
N GLU A 111 -4.37 -13.56 -0.06
CA GLU A 111 -3.09 -13.81 0.58
C GLU A 111 -2.15 -14.64 -0.32
N SER A 112 -0.88 -14.72 0.07
CA SER A 112 0.19 -15.35 -0.74
C SER A 112 -0.05 -16.81 -1.10
N ARG A 113 -0.89 -17.53 -0.35
CA ARG A 113 -1.24 -18.95 -0.59
C ARG A 113 -2.37 -19.14 -1.58
N GLY A 114 -2.98 -18.04 -2.08
CA GLY A 114 -4.09 -18.12 -3.03
C GLY A 114 -5.46 -18.28 -2.37
N LEU A 115 -5.59 -17.96 -1.07
CA LEU A 115 -6.86 -17.83 -0.38
C LEU A 115 -7.26 -16.36 -0.36
N TYR A 116 -8.52 -16.04 -0.62
CA TYR A 116 -8.98 -14.67 -0.51
C TYR A 116 -9.47 -14.34 0.90
N LEU A 117 -9.21 -13.11 1.33
CA LEU A 117 -9.66 -12.56 2.62
C LEU A 117 -10.99 -11.83 2.50
N GLY A 118 -11.30 -11.32 1.32
CA GLY A 118 -12.55 -10.64 1.01
C GLY A 118 -12.68 -10.36 -0.46
N SER A 119 -13.91 -10.19 -0.92
CA SER A 119 -14.23 -9.89 -2.32
C SER A 119 -15.41 -8.92 -2.41
N ALA A 120 -15.49 -8.22 -3.55
CA ALA A 120 -16.63 -7.44 -3.97
C ALA A 120 -16.87 -7.66 -5.47
N GLY A 121 -18.14 -7.74 -5.89
CA GLY A 121 -18.52 -7.83 -7.29
C GLY A 121 -18.23 -9.16 -8.01
N TYR A 122 -17.59 -10.12 -7.35
CA TYR A 122 -17.33 -11.48 -7.85
C TYR A 122 -18.16 -12.52 -7.11
N THR A 123 -18.49 -13.63 -7.77
CA THR A 123 -19.03 -14.82 -7.09
C THR A 123 -17.94 -15.47 -6.23
N HIS A 124 -18.34 -16.32 -5.29
CA HIS A 124 -17.41 -17.05 -4.43
C HIS A 124 -16.42 -17.89 -5.26
N GLU A 125 -16.93 -18.65 -6.21
CA GLU A 125 -16.14 -19.53 -7.08
C GLU A 125 -15.10 -18.73 -7.89
N ALA A 126 -15.53 -17.61 -8.51
CA ALA A 126 -14.63 -16.75 -9.27
C ALA A 126 -13.57 -16.12 -8.36
N ALA A 127 -13.92 -15.74 -7.13
CA ALA A 127 -12.96 -15.18 -6.18
C ALA A 127 -11.91 -16.22 -5.74
N GLU A 128 -12.29 -17.47 -5.52
CA GLU A 128 -11.37 -18.57 -5.21
C GLU A 128 -10.40 -18.84 -6.37
N GLU A 129 -10.93 -18.97 -7.59
CA GLU A 129 -10.12 -19.25 -8.78
C GLU A 129 -9.13 -18.11 -9.08
N LEU A 130 -9.57 -16.85 -9.01
CA LEU A 130 -8.70 -15.69 -9.21
C LEU A 130 -7.64 -15.56 -8.11
N ALA A 131 -7.99 -15.87 -6.87
CA ALA A 131 -7.02 -15.89 -5.77
C ALA A 131 -5.96 -16.98 -5.98
N ALA A 132 -6.35 -18.19 -6.39
CA ALA A 132 -5.43 -19.27 -6.72
C ALA A 132 -4.53 -18.90 -7.92
N LEU A 133 -5.10 -18.26 -8.97
CA LEU A 133 -4.35 -17.75 -10.11
C LEU A 133 -3.30 -16.73 -9.67
N SER A 134 -3.62 -15.84 -8.72
CA SER A 134 -2.69 -14.83 -8.21
C SER A 134 -1.44 -15.45 -7.58
N ALA A 135 -1.58 -16.57 -6.87
CA ALA A 135 -0.45 -17.32 -6.30
C ALA A 135 0.44 -17.89 -7.41
N ASN A 136 -0.15 -18.44 -8.48
CA ASN A 136 0.57 -18.95 -9.63
C ASN A 136 1.35 -17.85 -10.37
N LEU A 137 0.73 -16.69 -10.64
CA LEU A 137 1.38 -15.52 -11.26
C LEU A 137 2.58 -15.05 -10.43
N THR A 138 2.45 -15.06 -9.12
CA THR A 138 3.56 -14.74 -8.23
C THR A 138 4.72 -15.73 -8.34
N ALA A 139 4.44 -17.03 -8.43
CA ALA A 139 5.46 -18.06 -8.60
C ALA A 139 6.15 -17.91 -9.97
N VAL A 140 5.39 -17.60 -11.02
CA VAL A 140 5.94 -17.28 -12.35
C VAL A 140 6.87 -16.07 -12.28
N TYR A 141 6.43 -14.97 -11.64
CA TYR A 141 7.27 -13.79 -11.48
C TYR A 141 8.56 -14.09 -10.71
N ALA A 142 8.47 -14.81 -9.61
CA ALA A 142 9.65 -15.18 -8.80
C ALA A 142 10.68 -15.99 -9.62
N ARG A 143 10.21 -16.91 -10.45
CA ARG A 143 11.05 -17.73 -11.33
C ARG A 143 11.77 -16.89 -12.39
N HIS A 144 11.13 -15.86 -12.92
CA HIS A 144 11.65 -15.04 -14.01
C HIS A 144 12.14 -13.67 -13.57
N LYS A 145 12.30 -13.44 -12.27
CA LYS A 145 12.69 -12.15 -11.67
C LYS A 145 13.99 -11.60 -12.27
N GLU A 146 15.01 -12.46 -12.46
CA GLU A 146 16.29 -12.04 -12.99
C GLU A 146 16.16 -11.53 -14.44
N LEU A 147 15.38 -12.22 -15.27
CA LEU A 147 15.08 -11.75 -16.62
C LEU A 147 14.33 -10.40 -16.58
N LEU A 148 13.23 -10.33 -15.81
CA LEU A 148 12.34 -9.17 -15.84
C LEU A 148 12.97 -7.93 -15.21
N GLN A 149 13.55 -8.07 -14.02
CA GLN A 149 14.13 -6.94 -13.28
C GLN A 149 15.61 -6.73 -13.61
N GLY A 150 16.40 -7.80 -13.65
CA GLY A 150 17.82 -7.71 -13.88
C GLY A 150 18.16 -7.35 -15.33
N ASN A 151 17.72 -8.17 -16.28
CA ASN A 151 18.14 -8.01 -17.68
C ASN A 151 17.31 -6.96 -18.42
N LEU A 152 15.98 -6.92 -18.19
CA LEU A 152 15.06 -6.03 -18.92
C LEU A 152 14.74 -4.72 -18.17
N GLY A 153 15.08 -4.63 -16.88
CA GLY A 153 14.91 -3.42 -16.07
C GLY A 153 13.45 -3.10 -15.71
N TYR A 154 12.51 -4.05 -15.87
CA TYR A 154 11.13 -3.85 -15.47
C TYR A 154 10.99 -3.83 -13.95
N ARG A 155 10.50 -2.72 -13.39
CA ARG A 155 10.39 -2.53 -11.95
C ARG A 155 9.02 -2.94 -11.39
N GLN A 156 8.00 -2.96 -12.24
CA GLN A 156 6.63 -3.30 -11.83
C GLN A 156 6.48 -4.80 -11.62
N ARG A 157 5.65 -5.17 -10.65
CA ARG A 157 5.36 -6.58 -10.30
C ARG A 157 3.91 -6.95 -10.55
N ALA A 158 3.09 -5.98 -10.98
CA ALA A 158 1.71 -6.22 -11.33
C ALA A 158 1.61 -6.98 -12.66
N TRP A 159 0.57 -7.81 -12.76
CA TRP A 159 0.20 -8.55 -13.95
C TRP A 159 -1.23 -8.25 -14.32
N GLY A 160 -1.59 -8.33 -15.60
CA GLY A 160 -2.96 -8.11 -16.01
C GLY A 160 -3.30 -8.71 -17.37
N LEU A 161 -4.57 -9.00 -17.57
CA LEU A 161 -5.18 -9.15 -18.87
C LEU A 161 -5.60 -7.76 -19.33
N VAL A 162 -5.27 -7.43 -20.56
CA VAL A 162 -5.58 -6.13 -21.17
C VAL A 162 -6.33 -6.35 -22.49
N ASP A 163 -7.23 -5.43 -22.80
CA ASP A 163 -7.90 -5.38 -24.10
C ASP A 163 -6.94 -4.89 -25.21
N ALA A 164 -7.41 -4.86 -26.43
CA ALA A 164 -6.64 -4.38 -27.58
C ALA A 164 -6.21 -2.91 -27.49
N SER A 165 -6.84 -2.10 -26.63
CA SER A 165 -6.53 -0.70 -26.36
C SER A 165 -5.55 -0.53 -25.19
N GLY A 166 -5.22 -1.62 -24.48
CA GLY A 166 -4.34 -1.62 -23.32
C GLY A 166 -5.06 -1.37 -21.99
N ASN A 167 -6.39 -1.32 -21.96
CA ASN A 167 -7.13 -1.18 -20.70
C ASN A 167 -7.14 -2.51 -19.94
N SER A 168 -7.09 -2.43 -18.61
CA SER A 168 -7.16 -3.60 -17.75
C SER A 168 -8.56 -4.21 -17.77
N GLU A 169 -8.68 -5.50 -18.11
CA GLU A 169 -9.88 -6.31 -17.86
C GLU A 169 -9.82 -6.93 -16.46
N VAL A 170 -8.66 -7.48 -16.08
CA VAL A 170 -8.37 -7.91 -14.70
C VAL A 170 -6.87 -7.79 -14.44
N GLY A 171 -6.53 -7.21 -13.30
CA GLY A 171 -5.13 -7.04 -12.91
C GLY A 171 -4.86 -7.56 -11.49
N PHE A 172 -3.58 -7.83 -11.21
CA PHE A 172 -3.07 -8.44 -10.00
C PHE A 172 -1.92 -7.59 -9.46
N TRP A 173 -2.15 -6.89 -8.36
CA TRP A 173 -1.16 -6.00 -7.74
C TRP A 173 -0.69 -6.59 -6.41
N PRO A 174 0.56 -7.06 -6.30
CA PRO A 174 1.12 -7.49 -5.04
C PRO A 174 1.29 -6.31 -4.10
N LEU A 175 0.87 -6.48 -2.84
CA LEU A 175 1.01 -5.54 -1.74
C LEU A 175 1.86 -6.18 -0.65
N TYR A 176 2.91 -5.49 -0.21
CA TYR A 176 3.83 -5.96 0.82
C TYR A 176 3.56 -5.21 2.12
N ILE A 177 3.19 -5.92 3.17
CA ILE A 177 2.79 -5.37 4.47
C ILE A 177 3.43 -6.23 5.57
N GLY A 178 4.36 -5.66 6.31
CA GLY A 178 5.19 -6.43 7.24
C GLY A 178 5.91 -7.59 6.54
N GLN A 179 5.77 -8.79 7.07
CA GLN A 179 6.30 -10.01 6.45
C GLN A 179 5.30 -10.68 5.48
N ASN A 180 4.13 -10.10 5.34
CA ASN A 180 3.06 -10.67 4.53
C ASN A 180 3.07 -10.07 3.12
N ARG A 181 2.63 -10.87 2.16
CA ARG A 181 2.31 -10.42 0.82
C ARG A 181 0.87 -10.75 0.52
N PHE A 182 0.14 -9.73 0.16
CA PHE A 182 -1.22 -9.83 -0.36
C PHE A 182 -1.21 -9.59 -1.87
N THR A 183 -2.27 -9.97 -2.54
CA THR A 183 -2.53 -9.56 -3.93
C THR A 183 -3.89 -8.90 -3.99
N LEU A 184 -3.92 -7.65 -4.42
CA LEU A 184 -5.15 -6.96 -4.76
C LEU A 184 -5.48 -7.27 -6.23
N ILE A 185 -6.58 -7.97 -6.46
CA ILE A 185 -7.06 -8.38 -7.78
C ILE A 185 -8.21 -7.45 -8.12
N ILE A 186 -8.15 -6.78 -9.26
CA ILE A 186 -9.12 -5.75 -9.66
C ILE A 186 -9.64 -6.07 -11.07
N GLY A 187 -10.95 -6.23 -11.20
CA GLY A 187 -11.63 -6.30 -12.50
C GLY A 187 -11.93 -4.88 -13.00
N GLY A 188 -11.67 -4.62 -14.27
CA GLY A 188 -11.79 -3.31 -14.87
C GLY A 188 -10.59 -2.38 -14.56
N ILE A 189 -10.84 -1.07 -14.54
CA ILE A 189 -9.81 -0.05 -14.37
C ILE A 189 -9.54 0.19 -12.88
N PRO A 190 -8.28 0.06 -12.41
CA PRO A 190 -7.93 0.23 -11.00
C PRO A 190 -8.07 1.68 -10.53
N GLN A 191 -8.60 1.86 -9.34
CA GLN A 191 -8.86 3.14 -8.69
C GLN A 191 -7.99 3.30 -7.44
N PHE A 192 -6.65 3.43 -7.59
CA PHE A 192 -5.73 3.58 -6.44
C PHE A 192 -5.68 4.99 -5.87
N ASN A 193 -5.96 6.02 -6.69
CA ASN A 193 -5.85 7.41 -6.26
C ASN A 193 -7.11 7.88 -5.50
N GLN A 194 -7.43 7.20 -4.39
CA GLN A 194 -8.60 7.52 -3.59
C GLN A 194 -8.43 7.14 -2.11
N PRO A 195 -9.22 7.76 -1.20
CA PRO A 195 -9.14 7.49 0.23
C PRO A 195 -9.39 6.04 0.63
N GLY A 196 -10.23 5.30 -0.13
CA GLY A 196 -10.53 3.90 0.13
C GLY A 196 -9.30 3.01 0.06
N PHE A 197 -8.38 3.25 -0.87
CA PHE A 197 -7.13 2.51 -0.96
C PHE A 197 -6.22 2.77 0.26
N LYS A 198 -6.07 4.03 0.66
CA LYS A 198 -5.35 4.38 1.90
C LYS A 198 -5.94 3.66 3.11
N ARG A 199 -7.26 3.68 3.27
CA ARG A 199 -7.94 3.01 4.38
C ARG A 199 -7.75 1.49 4.36
N LEU A 200 -7.79 0.86 3.19
CA LEU A 200 -7.52 -0.57 3.03
C LEU A 200 -6.12 -0.93 3.52
N VAL A 201 -5.11 -0.23 3.02
CA VAL A 201 -3.72 -0.50 3.40
C VAL A 201 -3.49 -0.19 4.87
N TRP A 202 -4.04 0.91 5.39
CA TRP A 202 -3.91 1.25 6.81
C TRP A 202 -4.51 0.17 7.71
N ALA A 203 -5.69 -0.35 7.39
CA ALA A 203 -6.28 -1.47 8.12
C ALA A 203 -5.41 -2.75 8.09
N LEU A 204 -4.76 -3.02 6.96
CA LEU A 204 -3.83 -4.14 6.83
C LEU A 204 -2.54 -3.91 7.62
N GLU A 205 -1.98 -2.69 7.63
CA GLU A 205 -0.81 -2.33 8.43
C GLU A 205 -1.07 -2.47 9.93
N MET A 206 -2.23 -2.01 10.41
CA MET A 206 -2.61 -2.15 11.81
C MET A 206 -2.70 -3.61 12.26
N ARG A 207 -3.05 -4.53 11.35
CA ARG A 207 -3.20 -5.95 11.67
C ARG A 207 -1.95 -6.77 11.41
N TYR A 208 -1.20 -6.48 10.36
CA TYR A 208 -0.12 -7.33 9.86
C TYR A 208 1.23 -6.62 9.79
N GLY A 209 1.28 -5.28 9.95
CA GLY A 209 2.51 -4.49 9.79
C GLY A 209 3.51 -4.72 10.92
N LYS A 210 3.04 -4.86 12.16
CA LYS A 210 3.89 -5.16 13.31
C LYS A 210 4.23 -6.64 13.29
N THR A 211 5.47 -6.96 12.99
CA THR A 211 6.00 -8.31 13.23
C THR A 211 6.18 -8.45 14.74
N GLU A 212 5.29 -9.18 15.42
CA GLU A 212 5.65 -9.72 16.72
C GLU A 212 6.80 -10.69 16.48
N ILE A 213 8.01 -10.34 16.94
CA ILE A 213 9.08 -11.32 17.10
C ILE A 213 8.56 -12.25 18.21
N PRO A 214 8.30 -13.53 17.93
CA PRO A 214 7.98 -14.46 19.00
C PRO A 214 9.19 -14.49 19.94
N VAL A 215 8.96 -14.10 21.19
CA VAL A 215 9.94 -14.21 22.29
C VAL A 215 10.18 -15.69 22.58
#